data_2b27caacfa4274538a56012cd75f32c8
#
_entry.id   2b27caacfa4274538a56012cd75f32c8
#
_cell.length_a   1.000
_cell.length_b   1.000
_cell.length_c   1.000
_cell.angle_alpha   90.00
_cell.angle_beta   90.00
_cell.angle_gamma   90.00
#
_symmetry.space_group_name_H-M   'P 1'
#
loop_
_entity.id
_entity.type
_entity.pdbx_description
1 polymer ?
#
loop_
_entity_poly.entity_id
_entity_poly.type
_entity_poly.pdbx_seq_one_letter_code
_entity_poly.pdbx_strand_id
1 'polypeptide(L)'
;MAAFMLAAKAIKDANVATRGDIIMTMVVGEIGMGPIDEFQGPKYIGKGYGSHHAVAHGIMGDFALVAESTDFGVTWIEAGAAYFKVTLKGTGYYTPRLPDRGTLKDSPNPIVKMTAVIQAIEEWAATYEKNHQVQYPVGVMVPRVAIGAIRAGHPFSPSTGVDTCSIYVDVRVPPPMSFADVEKELKEVVLSPGFGGEVQMYMARRGYEGKNVEPLVESIRKAHRTIRAGECPPVSTPEISMWRDVNIFNEVGIPAATFGFPRKTAPGLNEKFVDIGDLIDCAKMYALVALDICEADQA
;
A
#
# COMPACT_ATOMS: atom_id res chain seq x y z
N MET A 1 14.20 -4.63 9.37
CA MET A 1 15.15 -5.78 9.44
C MET A 1 16.14 -5.66 10.57
N ALA A 2 17.00 -4.62 10.68
CA ALA A 2 18.01 -4.51 11.73
C ALA A 2 17.46 -4.71 13.16
N ALA A 3 16.33 -4.08 13.50
CA ALA A 3 15.71 -4.22 14.81
C ALA A 3 15.28 -5.68 15.12
N PHE A 4 14.73 -6.41 14.15
CA PHE A 4 14.39 -7.84 14.30
C PHE A 4 15.65 -8.70 14.51
N MET A 5 16.71 -8.44 13.74
CA MET A 5 17.99 -9.17 13.90
C MET A 5 18.59 -8.94 15.29
N LEU A 6 18.53 -7.70 15.77
CA LEU A 6 19.00 -7.36 17.12
C LEU A 6 18.14 -8.03 18.20
N ALA A 7 16.81 -8.04 18.04
CA ALA A 7 15.89 -8.72 18.96
C ALA A 7 16.18 -10.22 19.02
N ALA A 8 16.26 -10.89 17.87
CA ALA A 8 16.56 -12.32 17.80
C ALA A 8 17.94 -12.65 18.39
N LYS A 9 18.96 -11.81 18.11
CA LYS A 9 20.29 -11.97 18.71
C LYS A 9 20.24 -11.81 20.23
N ALA A 10 19.53 -10.82 20.74
CA ALA A 10 19.43 -10.58 22.19
C ALA A 10 18.77 -11.77 22.91
N ILE A 11 17.67 -12.31 22.36
CA ILE A 11 16.99 -13.50 22.91
C ILE A 11 17.95 -14.70 22.94
N LYS A 12 18.65 -14.93 21.82
CA LYS A 12 19.63 -16.02 21.70
C LYS A 12 20.80 -15.89 22.70
N ASP A 13 21.39 -14.70 22.79
CA ASP A 13 22.54 -14.45 23.68
C ASP A 13 22.13 -14.55 25.16
N ALA A 14 20.92 -14.16 25.52
CA ALA A 14 20.37 -14.31 26.85
C ALA A 14 20.01 -15.76 27.21
N ASN A 15 20.04 -16.66 26.24
CA ASN A 15 19.71 -18.09 26.39
C ASN A 15 18.34 -18.31 27.07
N VAL A 16 17.34 -17.47 26.74
CA VAL A 16 15.98 -17.59 27.27
C VAL A 16 15.24 -18.71 26.53
N ALA A 17 14.70 -19.65 27.29
CA ALA A 17 13.84 -20.71 26.76
C ALA A 17 12.44 -20.15 26.45
N THR A 18 11.87 -20.57 25.34
CA THR A 18 10.48 -20.27 24.94
C THR A 18 9.74 -21.57 24.68
N ARG A 19 8.42 -21.58 24.91
CA ARG A 19 7.56 -22.73 24.58
C ARG A 19 7.20 -22.75 23.07
N GLY A 20 7.04 -21.55 22.49
CA GLY A 20 6.79 -21.37 21.07
C GLY A 20 8.04 -21.10 20.27
N ASP A 21 7.94 -21.26 18.95
CA ASP A 21 8.99 -20.97 18.00
C ASP A 21 8.92 -19.52 17.51
N ILE A 22 10.07 -18.90 17.33
CA ILE A 22 10.18 -17.55 16.73
C ILE A 22 10.70 -17.70 15.32
N ILE A 23 9.83 -17.44 14.34
CA ILE A 23 10.14 -17.49 12.92
C ILE A 23 10.42 -16.07 12.43
N MET A 24 11.66 -15.78 12.05
CA MET A 24 12.03 -14.48 11.50
C MET A 24 12.10 -14.57 9.97
N THR A 25 11.17 -13.92 9.27
CA THR A 25 11.12 -13.86 7.81
C THR A 25 11.63 -12.53 7.29
N MET A 26 12.56 -12.58 6.33
CA MET A 26 13.05 -11.40 5.61
C MET A 26 12.66 -11.53 4.15
N VAL A 27 11.50 -10.99 3.83
CA VAL A 27 10.87 -11.12 2.52
C VAL A 27 11.23 -9.98 1.58
N VAL A 28 11.06 -10.20 0.27
CA VAL A 28 11.31 -9.23 -0.79
C VAL A 28 10.00 -8.85 -1.48
N GLY A 29 9.96 -7.71 -2.17
CA GLY A 29 8.85 -7.34 -3.04
C GLY A 29 7.61 -6.79 -2.31
N GLU A 30 7.77 -6.20 -1.13
CA GLU A 30 6.68 -5.47 -0.47
C GLU A 30 6.22 -4.30 -1.36
N ILE A 31 7.16 -3.47 -1.86
CA ILE A 31 6.91 -2.38 -2.81
C ILE A 31 6.76 -2.93 -4.26
N GLY A 32 6.26 -4.12 -4.43
CA GLY A 32 6.23 -4.77 -5.74
C GLY A 32 5.51 -3.95 -6.82
N MET A 33 6.11 -3.92 -8.02
CA MET A 33 5.57 -3.25 -9.21
C MET A 33 4.54 -4.16 -9.89
N GLY A 34 3.40 -3.59 -10.31
CA GLY A 34 2.37 -4.34 -11.04
C GLY A 34 2.74 -4.61 -12.49
N PRO A 35 2.35 -5.77 -13.06
CA PRO A 35 2.60 -6.10 -14.46
C PRO A 35 1.65 -5.30 -15.37
N ILE A 36 2.23 -4.45 -16.22
CA ILE A 36 1.46 -3.64 -17.18
C ILE A 36 2.32 -3.30 -18.41
N ASP A 37 1.70 -3.31 -19.58
CA ASP A 37 2.33 -2.98 -20.86
C ASP A 37 3.66 -3.74 -21.09
N GLU A 38 4.77 -3.05 -21.35
CA GLU A 38 6.10 -3.63 -21.49
C GLU A 38 6.74 -4.07 -20.17
N PHE A 39 6.17 -3.68 -19.05
CA PHE A 39 6.65 -4.06 -17.71
C PHE A 39 6.05 -5.41 -17.30
N GLN A 40 6.70 -6.49 -17.72
CA GLN A 40 6.29 -7.87 -17.47
C GLN A 40 7.45 -8.68 -16.88
N GLY A 41 7.15 -9.89 -16.42
CA GLY A 41 8.16 -10.81 -15.91
C GLY A 41 8.42 -10.72 -14.40
N PRO A 42 9.49 -11.35 -13.89
CA PRO A 42 9.67 -11.62 -12.46
C PRO A 42 9.79 -10.40 -11.55
N LYS A 43 10.09 -9.22 -12.11
CA LYS A 43 10.19 -7.97 -11.35
C LYS A 43 8.86 -7.25 -11.17
N TYR A 44 7.82 -7.65 -11.92
CA TYR A 44 6.53 -6.97 -11.99
C TYR A 44 5.39 -7.87 -11.55
N ILE A 45 5.57 -8.56 -10.44
CA ILE A 45 4.60 -9.56 -9.92
C ILE A 45 3.65 -8.99 -8.87
N GLY A 46 3.70 -7.69 -8.64
CA GLY A 46 2.81 -6.99 -7.71
C GLY A 46 3.34 -6.95 -6.28
N LYS A 47 2.56 -6.29 -5.42
CA LYS A 47 2.89 -6.06 -4.02
C LYS A 47 2.88 -7.34 -3.18
N GLY A 48 3.76 -7.41 -2.17
CA GLY A 48 3.76 -8.45 -1.15
C GLY A 48 4.20 -9.83 -1.63
N TYR A 49 4.93 -9.90 -2.73
CA TYR A 49 5.32 -11.18 -3.33
C TYR A 49 6.03 -12.12 -2.33
N GLY A 50 6.98 -11.60 -1.56
CA GLY A 50 7.76 -12.40 -0.63
C GLY A 50 6.92 -12.99 0.49
N SER A 51 6.02 -12.22 1.07
CA SER A 51 5.10 -12.68 2.11
C SER A 51 4.10 -13.70 1.57
N HIS A 52 3.53 -13.47 0.37
CA HIS A 52 2.69 -14.47 -0.30
C HIS A 52 3.46 -15.77 -0.56
N HIS A 53 4.70 -15.67 -1.04
CA HIS A 53 5.55 -16.83 -1.27
C HIS A 53 5.82 -17.58 0.02
N ALA A 54 6.19 -16.88 1.11
CA ALA A 54 6.46 -17.48 2.40
C ALA A 54 5.24 -18.27 2.93
N VAL A 55 4.08 -17.63 2.95
CA VAL A 55 2.82 -18.25 3.40
C VAL A 55 2.44 -19.45 2.53
N ALA A 56 2.54 -19.33 1.19
CA ALA A 56 2.23 -20.44 0.25
C ALA A 56 3.17 -21.63 0.41
N HIS A 57 4.35 -21.43 1.00
CA HIS A 57 5.32 -22.50 1.27
C HIS A 57 5.33 -22.94 2.75
N GLY A 58 4.28 -22.62 3.50
CA GLY A 58 4.09 -23.13 4.84
C GLY A 58 4.82 -22.35 5.95
N ILE A 59 5.34 -21.16 5.66
CA ILE A 59 5.85 -20.26 6.70
C ILE A 59 4.65 -19.59 7.37
N MET A 60 4.17 -20.22 8.44
CA MET A 60 2.98 -19.82 9.18
C MET A 60 3.26 -19.81 10.69
N GLY A 61 2.50 -19.03 11.44
CA GLY A 61 2.54 -18.98 12.89
C GLY A 61 1.15 -18.66 13.45
N ASP A 62 1.02 -18.69 14.77
CA ASP A 62 -0.22 -18.32 15.45
C ASP A 62 -0.46 -16.80 15.42
N PHE A 63 0.62 -16.02 15.32
CA PHE A 63 0.62 -14.57 15.18
C PHE A 63 1.70 -14.11 14.21
N ALA A 64 1.48 -12.96 13.57
CA ALA A 64 2.50 -12.31 12.75
C ALA A 64 2.68 -10.83 13.15
N LEU A 65 3.92 -10.44 13.43
CA LEU A 65 4.30 -9.05 13.65
C LEU A 65 5.06 -8.53 12.42
N VAL A 66 4.46 -7.57 11.73
CA VAL A 66 5.07 -6.92 10.56
C VAL A 66 5.79 -5.66 10.99
N ALA A 67 7.11 -5.63 10.77
CA ALA A 67 7.96 -4.49 11.13
C ALA A 67 7.91 -3.42 10.05
N GLU A 68 7.09 -2.42 10.28
CA GLU A 68 6.94 -1.24 9.43
C GLU A 68 6.99 0.05 10.26
N SER A 69 7.19 1.17 9.60
CA SER A 69 7.15 2.48 10.26
C SER A 69 5.73 2.86 10.60
N THR A 70 5.40 2.93 11.90
CA THR A 70 4.07 3.32 12.41
C THR A 70 4.16 4.37 13.52
N ASP A 71 5.31 5.04 13.66
CA ASP A 71 5.58 6.02 14.72
C ASP A 71 5.30 5.46 16.13
N PHE A 72 5.61 4.18 16.36
CA PHE A 72 5.30 3.41 17.57
C PHE A 72 3.78 3.23 17.83
N GLY A 73 2.93 3.57 16.88
CA GLY A 73 1.53 3.14 16.92
C GLY A 73 1.42 1.68 16.51
N VAL A 74 0.35 1.01 16.92
CA VAL A 74 0.05 -0.36 16.51
C VAL A 74 -1.23 -0.39 15.70
N THR A 75 -1.19 -1.02 14.52
CA THR A 75 -2.36 -1.22 13.68
C THR A 75 -2.46 -2.67 13.21
N TRP A 76 -3.69 -3.17 13.06
CA TRP A 76 -4.04 -4.48 12.51
C TRP A 76 -5.09 -4.35 11.40
N ILE A 77 -5.29 -3.11 10.95
CA ILE A 77 -6.25 -2.75 9.91
C ILE A 77 -5.52 -1.87 8.92
N GLU A 78 -5.48 -2.29 7.65
CA GLU A 78 -4.85 -1.52 6.58
C GLU A 78 -5.67 -1.59 5.29
N ALA A 79 -5.58 -0.54 4.48
CA ALA A 79 -6.31 -0.45 3.23
C ALA A 79 -5.80 -1.45 2.18
N GLY A 80 -6.66 -1.77 1.24
CA GLY A 80 -6.30 -2.40 -0.02
C GLY A 80 -5.70 -1.39 -1.00
N ALA A 81 -5.19 -1.91 -2.13
CA ALA A 81 -4.70 -1.11 -3.25
C ALA A 81 -5.15 -1.73 -4.57
N ALA A 82 -5.68 -0.89 -5.47
CA ALA A 82 -6.01 -1.27 -6.82
C ALA A 82 -5.33 -0.33 -7.81
N TYR A 83 -4.71 -0.88 -8.85
CA TYR A 83 -4.08 -0.10 -9.92
C TYR A 83 -4.87 -0.26 -11.21
N PHE A 84 -5.21 0.87 -11.80
CA PHE A 84 -5.99 0.94 -13.02
C PHE A 84 -5.20 1.63 -14.13
N LYS A 85 -5.35 1.11 -15.34
CA LYS A 85 -4.97 1.79 -16.58
C LYS A 85 -6.23 2.29 -17.24
N VAL A 86 -6.29 3.59 -17.51
CA VAL A 86 -7.37 4.25 -18.26
C VAL A 86 -6.82 4.66 -19.61
N THR A 87 -7.42 4.19 -20.69
CA THR A 87 -6.96 4.42 -22.06
C THR A 87 -8.02 5.08 -22.91
N LEU A 88 -7.69 6.22 -23.51
CA LEU A 88 -8.45 6.83 -24.59
C LEU A 88 -7.81 6.51 -25.94
N LYS A 89 -8.65 6.20 -26.92
CA LYS A 89 -8.25 6.03 -28.32
C LYS A 89 -8.46 7.33 -29.10
N GLY A 90 -7.54 7.61 -29.99
CA GLY A 90 -7.61 8.72 -30.93
C GLY A 90 -7.63 8.23 -32.37
N THR A 91 -7.62 9.18 -33.29
CA THR A 91 -7.43 8.92 -34.71
C THR A 91 -6.15 9.56 -35.17
N GLY A 92 -5.34 8.82 -35.92
CA GLY A 92 -4.08 9.32 -36.45
C GLY A 92 -4.29 10.59 -37.30
N TYR A 93 -3.39 11.54 -37.18
CA TYR A 93 -3.39 12.77 -37.98
C TYR A 93 -1.96 13.21 -38.28
N TYR A 94 -1.84 14.09 -39.29
CA TYR A 94 -0.61 14.84 -39.56
C TYR A 94 -0.90 16.31 -39.31
N THR A 95 -0.10 17.00 -38.53
CA THR A 95 -0.38 18.37 -38.03
C THR A 95 -0.88 19.34 -39.13
N PRO A 96 -0.27 19.44 -40.34
CA PRO A 96 -0.79 20.31 -41.37
C PRO A 96 -2.15 19.90 -41.96
N ARG A 97 -2.63 18.72 -41.70
CA ARG A 97 -3.93 18.17 -42.13
C ARG A 97 -4.98 18.06 -41.01
N LEU A 98 -4.69 18.66 -39.85
CA LEU A 98 -5.68 18.72 -38.78
C LEU A 98 -6.94 19.44 -39.29
N PRO A 99 -8.13 18.94 -38.94
CA PRO A 99 -9.37 19.68 -39.21
C PRO A 99 -9.41 20.96 -38.39
N ASP A 100 -10.28 21.88 -38.82
CA ASP A 100 -10.55 23.08 -38.03
C ASP A 100 -10.96 22.72 -36.61
N ARG A 101 -10.54 23.55 -35.65
CA ARG A 101 -10.78 23.30 -34.25
C ARG A 101 -12.28 23.47 -33.94
N GLY A 102 -12.89 22.39 -33.52
CA GLY A 102 -14.24 22.33 -32.96
C GLY A 102 -14.23 22.27 -31.43
N THR A 103 -15.15 21.51 -30.88
CA THR A 103 -15.21 21.22 -29.44
C THR A 103 -14.14 20.20 -29.04
N LEU A 104 -13.91 20.06 -27.75
CA LEU A 104 -12.98 19.03 -27.23
C LEU A 104 -13.38 17.62 -27.73
N LYS A 105 -14.68 17.36 -27.89
CA LYS A 105 -15.21 16.08 -28.37
C LYS A 105 -14.78 15.78 -29.81
N ASP A 106 -14.63 16.79 -30.63
CA ASP A 106 -14.27 16.66 -32.04
C ASP A 106 -12.77 16.47 -32.27
N SER A 107 -11.94 16.68 -31.24
CA SER A 107 -10.50 16.50 -31.32
C SER A 107 -10.13 15.06 -31.71
N PRO A 108 -9.29 14.83 -32.72
CA PRO A 108 -8.75 13.51 -33.00
C PRO A 108 -7.70 13.07 -31.97
N ASN A 109 -7.17 14.01 -31.18
CA ASN A 109 -6.05 13.81 -30.29
C ASN A 109 -6.48 13.30 -28.91
N PRO A 110 -6.15 12.04 -28.52
CA PRO A 110 -6.53 11.49 -27.24
C PRO A 110 -5.80 12.15 -26.06
N ILE A 111 -4.64 12.79 -26.27
CA ILE A 111 -3.95 13.58 -25.23
C ILE A 111 -4.83 14.75 -24.81
N VAL A 112 -5.42 15.45 -25.79
CA VAL A 112 -6.29 16.60 -25.54
C VAL A 112 -7.58 16.17 -24.83
N LYS A 113 -8.19 15.05 -25.25
CA LYS A 113 -9.38 14.49 -24.59
C LYS A 113 -9.09 14.00 -23.17
N MET A 114 -7.88 13.46 -22.92
CA MET A 114 -7.49 12.96 -21.59
C MET A 114 -7.50 14.06 -20.52
N THR A 115 -7.35 15.33 -20.87
CA THR A 115 -7.41 16.43 -19.89
C THR A 115 -8.75 16.48 -19.16
N ALA A 116 -9.86 16.27 -19.87
CA ALA A 116 -11.19 16.24 -19.25
C ALA A 116 -11.41 14.98 -18.41
N VAL A 117 -10.84 13.84 -18.82
CA VAL A 117 -10.91 12.60 -18.03
C VAL A 117 -10.09 12.73 -16.75
N ILE A 118 -8.90 13.33 -16.82
CA ILE A 118 -8.09 13.63 -15.64
C ILE A 118 -8.86 14.52 -14.67
N GLN A 119 -9.47 15.59 -15.16
CA GLN A 119 -10.28 16.48 -14.31
C GLN A 119 -11.45 15.73 -13.66
N ALA A 120 -12.19 14.93 -14.42
CA ALA A 120 -13.29 14.13 -13.88
C ALA A 120 -12.84 13.13 -12.80
N ILE A 121 -11.64 12.51 -12.96
CA ILE A 121 -11.06 11.61 -11.97
C ILE A 121 -10.66 12.37 -10.71
N GLU A 122 -10.06 13.55 -10.81
CA GLU A 122 -9.70 14.37 -9.64
C GLU A 122 -10.95 14.85 -8.86
N GLU A 123 -12.03 15.23 -9.55
CA GLU A 123 -13.31 15.58 -8.93
C GLU A 123 -13.96 14.36 -8.25
N TRP A 124 -13.91 13.21 -8.88
CA TRP A 124 -14.35 11.95 -8.28
C TRP A 124 -13.48 11.57 -7.08
N ALA A 125 -12.16 11.69 -7.19
CA ALA A 125 -11.23 11.39 -6.10
C ALA A 125 -11.57 12.14 -4.82
N ALA A 126 -11.85 13.44 -4.93
CA ALA A 126 -12.25 14.27 -3.79
C ALA A 126 -13.56 13.76 -3.13
N THR A 127 -14.51 13.30 -3.95
CA THR A 127 -15.78 12.73 -3.47
C THR A 127 -15.59 11.34 -2.88
N TYR A 128 -14.81 10.49 -3.56
CA TYR A 128 -14.48 9.14 -3.13
C TYR A 128 -13.79 9.14 -1.78
N GLU A 129 -12.75 9.94 -1.62
CA GLU A 129 -11.98 10.09 -0.37
C GLU A 129 -12.85 10.55 0.80
N LYS A 130 -13.83 11.41 0.54
CA LYS A 130 -14.76 11.90 1.56
C LYS A 130 -15.82 10.87 1.94
N ASN A 131 -16.40 10.19 0.95
CA ASN A 131 -17.57 9.33 1.15
C ASN A 131 -17.21 7.93 1.66
N HIS A 132 -16.00 7.48 1.41
CA HIS A 132 -15.54 6.13 1.77
C HIS A 132 -14.57 6.09 2.95
N GLN A 133 -14.57 7.13 3.79
CA GLN A 133 -13.88 7.09 5.07
C GLN A 133 -14.50 6.05 5.99
N VAL A 134 -13.65 5.30 6.69
CA VAL A 134 -14.12 4.28 7.65
C VAL A 134 -13.47 4.56 9.01
N GLN A 135 -14.32 4.64 10.03
CA GLN A 135 -13.86 4.74 11.42
C GLN A 135 -13.55 3.35 11.97
N TYR A 136 -12.33 3.17 12.45
CA TYR A 136 -11.86 1.96 13.12
C TYR A 136 -11.40 2.26 14.55
N PRO A 137 -11.23 1.23 15.40
CA PRO A 137 -10.71 1.42 16.76
C PRO A 137 -9.32 2.07 16.81
N VAL A 138 -8.52 1.88 15.76
CA VAL A 138 -7.15 2.42 15.64
C VAL A 138 -7.10 3.83 15.04
N GLY A 139 -8.20 4.34 14.47
CA GLY A 139 -8.27 5.66 13.84
C GLY A 139 -9.18 5.70 12.62
N VAL A 140 -9.11 6.79 11.86
CA VAL A 140 -9.88 6.97 10.61
C VAL A 140 -9.05 6.56 9.41
N MET A 141 -9.55 5.59 8.64
CA MET A 141 -8.99 5.28 7.33
C MET A 141 -9.62 6.19 6.29
N VAL A 142 -8.79 6.94 5.57
CA VAL A 142 -9.20 7.78 4.44
C VAL A 142 -8.61 7.16 3.17
N PRO A 143 -9.43 6.59 2.28
CA PRO A 143 -8.92 6.09 1.02
C PRO A 143 -8.33 7.25 0.19
N ARG A 144 -7.34 6.94 -0.64
CA ARG A 144 -6.68 7.93 -1.49
C ARG A 144 -6.70 7.49 -2.93
N VAL A 145 -6.77 8.47 -3.83
CA VAL A 145 -6.67 8.26 -5.27
C VAL A 145 -5.53 9.13 -5.81
N ALA A 146 -4.72 8.58 -6.69
CA ALA A 146 -3.66 9.35 -7.34
C ALA A 146 -3.44 8.89 -8.77
N ILE A 147 -3.31 9.83 -9.70
CA ILE A 147 -2.83 9.57 -11.05
C ILE A 147 -1.30 9.59 -11.00
N GLY A 148 -0.68 8.40 -11.09
CA GLY A 148 0.76 8.23 -10.91
C GLY A 148 1.60 8.35 -12.18
N ALA A 149 0.99 8.17 -13.36
CA ALA A 149 1.69 8.26 -14.64
C ALA A 149 0.75 8.57 -15.80
N ILE A 150 1.32 9.13 -16.87
CA ILE A 150 0.67 9.31 -18.17
C ILE A 150 1.62 8.87 -19.28
N ARG A 151 1.09 8.21 -20.31
CA ARG A 151 1.84 7.75 -21.48
C ARG A 151 1.07 8.04 -22.75
N ALA A 152 1.70 8.75 -23.68
CA ALA A 152 1.16 9.05 -24.99
C ALA A 152 2.25 9.58 -25.94
N GLY A 153 2.12 9.25 -27.22
CA GLY A 153 2.93 9.82 -28.31
C GLY A 153 4.41 9.51 -28.27
N HIS A 154 5.09 10.11 -29.25
CA HIS A 154 6.53 9.95 -29.45
C HIS A 154 7.20 11.34 -29.52
N PRO A 155 8.02 11.72 -28.52
CA PRO A 155 8.65 13.04 -28.48
C PRO A 155 9.53 13.36 -29.72
N PHE A 156 10.07 12.33 -30.36
CA PHE A 156 10.88 12.47 -31.56
C PHE A 156 10.04 12.71 -32.84
N SER A 157 8.71 12.54 -32.79
CA SER A 157 7.82 12.74 -33.95
C SER A 157 6.53 13.44 -33.57
N PRO A 158 6.57 14.70 -33.09
CA PRO A 158 5.37 15.40 -32.59
C PRO A 158 4.41 15.85 -33.69
N SER A 159 4.83 15.76 -34.96
CA SER A 159 4.00 16.13 -36.12
C SER A 159 2.92 15.12 -36.49
N THR A 160 3.01 13.88 -35.98
CA THR A 160 2.06 12.82 -36.22
C THR A 160 1.20 12.59 -34.97
N GLY A 161 -0.09 12.41 -35.18
CA GLY A 161 -1.02 12.12 -34.09
C GLY A 161 -0.73 10.78 -33.42
N VAL A 162 -1.19 10.67 -32.19
CA VAL A 162 -1.07 9.47 -31.37
C VAL A 162 -2.39 8.69 -31.40
N ASP A 163 -2.29 7.37 -31.39
CA ASP A 163 -3.44 6.48 -31.42
C ASP A 163 -4.08 6.30 -30.05
N THR A 164 -3.27 6.43 -28.98
CA THR A 164 -3.73 6.23 -27.61
C THR A 164 -3.08 7.20 -26.64
N CYS A 165 -3.84 7.53 -25.58
CA CYS A 165 -3.32 8.16 -24.38
C CYS A 165 -3.77 7.34 -23.19
N SER A 166 -2.86 6.95 -22.30
CA SER A 166 -3.14 6.17 -21.11
C SER A 166 -2.67 6.89 -19.85
N ILE A 167 -3.48 6.84 -18.79
CA ILE A 167 -3.09 7.23 -17.43
C ILE A 167 -3.16 6.02 -16.51
N TYR A 168 -2.38 6.06 -15.43
CA TYR A 168 -2.27 4.97 -14.46
C TYR A 168 -2.64 5.50 -13.09
N VAL A 169 -3.67 4.89 -12.49
CA VAL A 169 -4.34 5.39 -11.27
C VAL A 169 -4.15 4.38 -10.15
N ASP A 170 -3.64 4.85 -9.00
CA ASP A 170 -3.61 4.11 -7.72
C ASP A 170 -4.85 4.49 -6.91
N VAL A 171 -5.67 3.53 -6.54
CA VAL A 171 -6.83 3.71 -5.68
C VAL A 171 -6.65 2.89 -4.42
N ARG A 172 -6.69 3.55 -3.25
CA ARG A 172 -6.71 2.86 -1.95
C ARG A 172 -8.14 2.48 -1.62
N VAL A 173 -8.33 1.21 -1.23
CA VAL A 173 -9.65 0.60 -1.08
C VAL A 173 -9.84 0.12 0.36
N PRO A 174 -10.76 0.72 1.13
CA PRO A 174 -11.05 0.24 2.48
C PRO A 174 -11.52 -1.22 2.49
N PRO A 175 -11.19 -2.02 3.51
CA PRO A 175 -11.54 -3.44 3.60
C PRO A 175 -13.00 -3.81 3.28
N PRO A 176 -14.02 -3.00 3.67
CA PRO A 176 -15.42 -3.31 3.36
C PRO A 176 -15.81 -3.16 1.89
N MET A 177 -15.00 -2.44 1.10
CA MET A 177 -15.32 -2.15 -0.30
C MET A 177 -14.86 -3.27 -1.24
N SER A 178 -15.64 -3.46 -2.30
CA SER A 178 -15.31 -4.35 -3.39
C SER A 178 -14.48 -3.63 -4.47
N PHE A 179 -13.45 -4.28 -4.99
CA PHE A 179 -12.72 -3.77 -6.16
C PHE A 179 -13.61 -3.62 -7.40
N ALA A 180 -14.63 -4.46 -7.54
CA ALA A 180 -15.57 -4.37 -8.64
C ALA A 180 -16.42 -3.10 -8.56
N ASP A 181 -16.80 -2.67 -7.36
CA ASP A 181 -17.56 -1.42 -7.19
C ASP A 181 -16.68 -0.21 -7.51
N VAL A 182 -15.43 -0.20 -7.05
CA VAL A 182 -14.45 0.85 -7.39
C VAL A 182 -14.19 0.92 -8.89
N GLU A 183 -14.03 -0.22 -9.55
CA GLU A 183 -13.84 -0.29 -11.00
C GLU A 183 -15.07 0.25 -11.75
N LYS A 184 -16.26 -0.08 -11.25
CA LYS A 184 -17.53 0.42 -11.84
C LYS A 184 -17.62 1.94 -11.71
N GLU A 185 -17.40 2.49 -10.52
CA GLU A 185 -17.39 3.94 -10.30
C GLU A 185 -16.38 4.63 -11.22
N LEU A 186 -15.16 4.13 -11.29
CA LEU A 186 -14.11 4.71 -12.14
C LEU A 186 -14.50 4.64 -13.64
N LYS A 187 -15.14 3.55 -14.09
CA LYS A 187 -15.65 3.45 -15.46
C LYS A 187 -16.71 4.50 -15.77
N GLU A 188 -17.65 4.73 -14.85
CA GLU A 188 -18.68 5.76 -14.99
C GLU A 188 -18.06 7.16 -15.10
N VAL A 189 -17.07 7.45 -14.27
CA VAL A 189 -16.31 8.71 -14.29
C VAL A 189 -15.57 8.90 -15.62
N VAL A 190 -14.84 7.87 -16.08
CA VAL A 190 -14.09 7.92 -17.34
C VAL A 190 -15.00 8.12 -18.56
N LEU A 191 -16.22 7.60 -18.52
CA LEU A 191 -17.19 7.74 -19.60
C LEU A 191 -17.95 9.06 -19.55
N SER A 192 -18.01 9.75 -18.42
CA SER A 192 -18.81 10.96 -18.23
C SER A 192 -18.48 12.12 -19.21
N PRO A 193 -17.21 12.35 -19.64
CA PRO A 193 -16.91 13.36 -20.64
C PRO A 193 -17.40 13.02 -22.07
N GLY A 194 -17.86 11.80 -22.31
CA GLY A 194 -18.43 11.35 -23.58
C GLY A 194 -17.43 11.03 -24.69
N PHE A 195 -16.16 10.73 -24.33
CA PHE A 195 -15.12 10.36 -25.30
C PHE A 195 -14.94 8.84 -25.45
N GLY A 196 -15.72 8.04 -24.69
CA GLY A 196 -15.41 6.64 -24.49
C GLY A 196 -14.20 6.48 -23.57
N GLY A 197 -13.66 5.30 -23.54
CA GLY A 197 -12.47 4.98 -22.74
C GLY A 197 -12.53 3.56 -22.21
N GLU A 198 -11.35 2.98 -22.03
CA GLU A 198 -11.20 1.65 -21.44
C GLU A 198 -10.59 1.80 -20.05
N VAL A 199 -11.13 1.07 -19.07
CA VAL A 199 -10.59 0.97 -17.72
C VAL A 199 -10.19 -0.48 -17.49
N GLN A 200 -8.93 -0.71 -17.22
CA GLN A 200 -8.35 -2.01 -16.94
C GLN A 200 -7.74 -2.01 -15.54
N MET A 201 -8.28 -2.81 -14.64
CA MET A 201 -7.60 -3.12 -13.37
C MET A 201 -6.49 -4.12 -13.64
N TYR A 202 -5.22 -3.75 -13.38
CA TYR A 202 -4.07 -4.62 -13.63
C TYR A 202 -3.39 -5.13 -12.37
N MET A 203 -3.74 -4.59 -11.22
CA MET A 203 -3.31 -5.11 -9.93
C MET A 203 -4.37 -4.80 -8.87
N ALA A 204 -4.64 -5.78 -8.01
CA ALA A 204 -5.46 -5.59 -6.82
C ALA A 204 -4.86 -6.37 -5.64
N ARG A 205 -4.82 -5.73 -4.48
CA ARG A 205 -4.41 -6.33 -3.21
C ARG A 205 -5.40 -5.90 -2.13
N ARG A 206 -6.07 -6.85 -1.54
CA ARG A 206 -7.09 -6.59 -0.52
C ARG A 206 -6.50 -5.98 0.73
N GLY A 207 -7.27 -5.11 1.36
CA GLY A 207 -7.08 -4.70 2.74
C GLY A 207 -7.85 -5.61 3.67
N TYR A 208 -7.38 -5.74 4.89
CA TYR A 208 -8.01 -6.58 5.90
C TYR A 208 -8.07 -5.87 7.25
N GLU A 209 -9.08 -6.24 8.02
CA GLU A 209 -9.14 -6.04 9.46
C GLU A 209 -8.71 -7.34 10.13
N GLY A 210 -7.61 -7.31 10.88
CA GLY A 210 -7.12 -8.46 11.64
C GLY A 210 -8.12 -8.90 12.70
N LYS A 211 -8.35 -10.21 12.82
CA LYS A 211 -9.23 -10.82 13.83
C LYS A 211 -8.38 -11.56 14.85
N ASN A 212 -8.90 -11.67 16.10
CA ASN A 212 -8.23 -12.38 17.19
C ASN A 212 -6.80 -11.89 17.46
N VAL A 213 -6.54 -10.61 17.19
CA VAL A 213 -5.21 -9.98 17.25
C VAL A 213 -4.93 -9.38 18.63
N GLU A 214 -5.91 -9.38 19.54
CA GLU A 214 -5.85 -8.74 20.84
C GLU A 214 -4.65 -9.19 21.69
N PRO A 215 -4.27 -10.49 21.75
CA PRO A 215 -3.11 -10.92 22.51
C PRO A 215 -1.81 -10.29 22.00
N LEU A 216 -1.63 -10.24 20.67
CA LEU A 216 -0.46 -9.62 20.04
C LEU A 216 -0.43 -8.10 20.27
N VAL A 217 -1.58 -7.43 20.10
CA VAL A 217 -1.68 -5.98 20.29
C VAL A 217 -1.40 -5.59 21.75
N GLU A 218 -1.93 -6.34 22.71
CA GLU A 218 -1.66 -6.05 24.13
C GLU A 218 -0.20 -6.33 24.52
N SER A 219 0.40 -7.37 23.96
CA SER A 219 1.83 -7.65 24.14
C SER A 219 2.68 -6.50 23.59
N ILE A 220 2.36 -5.95 22.41
CA ILE A 220 3.04 -4.78 21.84
C ILE A 220 2.88 -3.57 22.76
N ARG A 221 1.67 -3.27 23.24
CA ARG A 221 1.40 -2.17 24.17
C ARG A 221 2.15 -2.31 25.48
N LYS A 222 2.20 -3.51 26.04
CA LYS A 222 2.97 -3.84 27.25
C LYS A 222 4.46 -3.60 27.04
N ALA A 223 5.02 -4.07 25.93
CA ALA A 223 6.41 -3.84 25.57
C ALA A 223 6.71 -2.34 25.39
N HIS A 224 5.83 -1.59 24.75
CA HIS A 224 5.96 -0.14 24.61
C HIS A 224 5.98 0.57 25.97
N ARG A 225 5.01 0.28 26.85
CA ARG A 225 4.96 0.84 28.22
C ARG A 225 6.26 0.55 28.99
N THR A 226 6.80 -0.65 28.84
CA THR A 226 8.04 -1.06 29.52
C THR A 226 9.26 -0.27 29.04
N ILE A 227 9.36 -0.01 27.75
CA ILE A 227 10.56 0.60 27.15
C ILE A 227 10.47 2.13 27.11
N ARG A 228 9.29 2.70 26.84
CA ARG A 228 9.09 4.14 26.63
C ARG A 228 8.21 4.83 27.68
N ALA A 229 7.84 4.13 28.73
CA ALA A 229 7.09 4.66 29.86
C ALA A 229 5.79 5.41 29.47
N GLY A 230 4.99 4.85 28.55
CA GLY A 230 3.71 5.41 28.13
C GLY A 230 2.95 4.50 27.21
N GLU A 231 1.71 4.89 26.87
CA GLU A 231 0.90 4.15 25.90
C GLU A 231 1.42 4.32 24.47
N CYS A 232 1.14 3.35 23.61
CA CYS A 232 1.39 3.50 22.18
C CYS A 232 0.65 4.72 21.64
N PRO A 233 1.30 5.60 20.87
CA PRO A 233 0.61 6.70 20.23
C PRO A 233 -0.48 6.18 19.26
N PRO A 234 -1.52 6.99 18.99
CA PRO A 234 -2.50 6.65 17.99
C PRO A 234 -1.84 6.58 16.61
N VAL A 235 -2.29 5.63 15.79
CA VAL A 235 -1.81 5.51 14.40
C VAL A 235 -2.38 6.64 13.57
N SER A 236 -1.55 7.28 12.76
CA SER A 236 -2.00 8.36 11.89
C SER A 236 -2.85 7.84 10.73
N THR A 237 -3.75 8.68 10.22
CA THR A 237 -4.60 8.34 9.07
C THR A 237 -3.81 7.85 7.84
N PRO A 238 -2.67 8.47 7.44
CA PRO A 238 -1.86 7.93 6.36
C PRO A 238 -1.39 6.50 6.59
N GLU A 239 -1.00 6.16 7.82
CA GLU A 239 -0.47 4.83 8.17
C GLU A 239 -1.51 3.72 8.02
N ILE A 240 -2.76 3.93 8.48
CA ILE A 240 -3.86 2.97 8.29
C ILE A 240 -4.36 2.90 6.84
N SER A 241 -4.14 3.95 6.06
CA SER A 241 -4.54 4.02 4.65
C SER A 241 -3.51 3.40 3.69
N MET A 242 -2.39 2.91 4.20
CA MET A 242 -1.39 2.18 3.43
C MET A 242 -1.82 0.73 3.20
N TRP A 243 -1.21 0.11 2.20
CA TRP A 243 -1.21 -1.33 2.04
C TRP A 243 0.15 -1.87 2.44
N ARG A 244 0.19 -2.90 3.30
CA ARG A 244 1.42 -3.57 3.74
C ARG A 244 1.21 -5.08 3.86
N ASP A 245 2.29 -5.80 4.07
CA ASP A 245 2.32 -7.26 4.15
C ASP A 245 1.46 -7.86 5.27
N VAL A 246 1.08 -7.07 6.29
CA VAL A 246 0.11 -7.49 7.33
C VAL A 246 -1.20 -8.01 6.74
N ASN A 247 -1.63 -7.44 5.61
CA ASN A 247 -2.82 -7.87 4.90
C ASN A 247 -2.73 -9.32 4.42
N ILE A 248 -1.54 -9.78 4.04
CA ILE A 248 -1.31 -11.15 3.54
C ILE A 248 -1.50 -12.18 4.65
N PHE A 249 -0.99 -11.88 5.85
CA PHE A 249 -1.19 -12.76 7.01
C PHE A 249 -2.66 -12.77 7.46
N ASN A 250 -3.29 -11.61 7.54
CA ASN A 250 -4.72 -11.50 7.87
C ASN A 250 -5.60 -12.19 6.81
N GLU A 251 -5.21 -12.18 5.52
CA GLU A 251 -5.92 -12.86 4.43
C GLU A 251 -6.02 -14.37 4.65
N VAL A 252 -4.97 -14.98 5.16
CA VAL A 252 -4.94 -16.43 5.43
C VAL A 252 -5.37 -16.79 6.85
N GLY A 253 -5.87 -15.81 7.62
CA GLY A 253 -6.42 -16.01 8.96
C GLY A 253 -5.38 -16.04 10.07
N ILE A 254 -4.14 -15.63 9.81
CA ILE A 254 -3.11 -15.43 10.84
C ILE A 254 -3.32 -14.04 11.47
N PRO A 255 -3.64 -13.94 12.77
CA PRO A 255 -3.74 -12.67 13.46
C PRO A 255 -2.45 -11.87 13.33
N ALA A 256 -2.51 -10.72 12.66
CA ALA A 256 -1.31 -9.95 12.34
C ALA A 256 -1.46 -8.47 12.66
N ALA A 257 -0.39 -7.87 13.15
CA ALA A 257 -0.31 -6.44 13.43
C ALA A 257 0.97 -5.83 12.84
N THR A 258 0.87 -4.55 12.51
CA THR A 258 2.00 -3.72 12.06
C THR A 258 2.44 -2.82 13.22
N PHE A 259 3.73 -2.77 13.47
CA PHE A 259 4.33 -1.94 14.50
C PHE A 259 5.79 -1.61 14.18
N GLY A 260 6.21 -0.39 14.47
CA GLY A 260 7.63 -0.02 14.40
C GLY A 260 7.93 1.44 14.66
N PHE A 261 9.20 1.77 14.58
CA PHE A 261 9.75 3.08 14.91
C PHE A 261 9.40 4.18 13.90
N PRO A 262 9.53 5.48 14.28
CA PRO A 262 9.34 6.59 13.37
C PRO A 262 10.33 6.58 12.21
N ARG A 263 9.85 6.92 11.02
CA ARG A 263 10.66 7.26 9.85
C ARG A 263 10.61 8.75 9.62
N LYS A 264 11.72 9.42 9.83
CA LYS A 264 11.86 10.86 9.68
C LYS A 264 12.37 11.23 8.28
N THR A 265 12.02 12.42 7.83
CA THR A 265 12.56 13.00 6.58
C THR A 265 13.48 14.14 6.95
N ALA A 266 14.68 14.18 6.40
CA ALA A 266 15.63 15.25 6.65
C ALA A 266 15.09 16.56 6.04
N PRO A 267 15.10 17.68 6.79
CA PRO A 267 14.66 18.97 6.27
C PRO A 267 15.45 19.37 5.01
N GLY A 268 14.74 19.73 3.93
CA GLY A 268 15.35 20.14 2.66
C GLY A 268 16.00 19.05 1.84
N LEU A 269 16.00 17.79 2.30
CA LEU A 269 16.47 16.63 1.59
C LEU A 269 15.32 15.62 1.46
N ASN A 270 15.25 14.94 0.34
CA ASN A 270 14.26 13.85 0.18
C ASN A 270 14.79 12.52 0.79
N GLU A 271 15.66 12.63 1.77
CA GLU A 271 16.29 11.51 2.46
C GLU A 271 15.52 11.15 3.72
N LYS A 272 15.31 9.86 3.91
CA LYS A 272 14.65 9.30 5.07
C LYS A 272 15.68 8.69 6.00
N PHE A 273 15.51 8.93 7.30
CA PHE A 273 16.39 8.39 8.33
C PHE A 273 15.59 7.88 9.53
N VAL A 274 16.26 7.12 10.38
CA VAL A 274 15.79 6.66 11.69
C VAL A 274 16.82 7.03 12.75
N ASP A 275 16.33 7.39 13.93
CA ASP A 275 17.21 7.55 15.08
C ASP A 275 17.68 6.20 15.61
N ILE A 276 18.96 6.09 15.95
CA ILE A 276 19.53 4.86 16.48
C ILE A 276 18.85 4.47 17.81
N GLY A 277 18.50 5.45 18.65
CA GLY A 277 17.75 5.23 19.89
C GLY A 277 16.40 4.56 19.64
N ASP A 278 15.61 5.09 18.67
CA ASP A 278 14.31 4.53 18.29
C ASP A 278 14.45 3.11 17.72
N LEU A 279 15.49 2.84 16.95
CA LEU A 279 15.78 1.51 16.43
C LEU A 279 16.10 0.52 17.55
N ILE A 280 16.92 0.92 18.53
CA ILE A 280 17.28 0.09 19.70
C ILE A 280 16.05 -0.18 20.55
N ASP A 281 15.25 0.83 20.85
CA ASP A 281 14.01 0.69 21.62
C ASP A 281 13.05 -0.28 20.92
N CYS A 282 12.89 -0.14 19.60
CA CYS A 282 12.06 -1.04 18.80
C CYS A 282 12.59 -2.49 18.85
N ALA A 283 13.90 -2.69 18.79
CA ALA A 283 14.51 -4.02 18.93
C ALA A 283 14.20 -4.65 20.30
N LYS A 284 14.28 -3.87 21.38
CA LYS A 284 13.89 -4.33 22.72
C LYS A 284 12.41 -4.70 22.80
N MET A 285 11.53 -3.86 22.21
CA MET A 285 10.09 -4.15 22.15
C MET A 285 9.80 -5.43 21.38
N TYR A 286 10.43 -5.65 20.22
CA TYR A 286 10.27 -6.88 19.46
C TYR A 286 10.72 -8.11 20.23
N ALA A 287 11.82 -8.01 20.98
CA ALA A 287 12.27 -9.11 21.84
C ALA A 287 11.23 -9.41 22.95
N LEU A 288 10.74 -8.36 23.63
CA LEU A 288 9.71 -8.53 24.69
C LEU A 288 8.41 -9.13 24.14
N VAL A 289 7.93 -8.68 22.97
CA VAL A 289 6.76 -9.24 22.32
C VAL A 289 6.96 -10.71 21.96
N ALA A 290 8.11 -11.06 21.38
CA ALA A 290 8.41 -12.44 21.04
C ALA A 290 8.44 -13.35 22.29
N LEU A 291 9.05 -12.90 23.37
CA LEU A 291 9.10 -13.65 24.63
C LEU A 291 7.72 -13.78 25.31
N ASP A 292 6.90 -12.73 25.26
CA ASP A 292 5.58 -12.73 25.86
C ASP A 292 4.62 -13.65 25.08
N ILE A 293 4.60 -13.58 23.74
CA ILE A 293 3.75 -14.40 22.87
C ILE A 293 4.21 -15.86 22.85
N CYS A 294 5.52 -16.13 22.87
CA CYS A 294 6.07 -17.49 22.88
C CYS A 294 6.19 -18.07 24.29
N GLU A 295 5.57 -17.46 25.29
CA GLU A 295 5.53 -17.94 26.68
C GLU A 295 6.93 -18.32 27.22
N ALA A 296 7.83 -17.34 27.23
CA ALA A 296 9.14 -17.54 27.84
C ALA A 296 9.03 -17.91 29.32
N ASP A 297 9.84 -18.84 29.77
CA ASP A 297 9.93 -19.16 31.18
C ASP A 297 10.34 -17.90 31.95
N GLN A 298 9.53 -17.50 32.93
CA GLN A 298 9.88 -16.40 33.83
C GLN A 298 11.00 -16.89 34.76
N ALA A 299 12.18 -16.29 34.66
CA ALA A 299 13.33 -16.56 35.52
C ALA A 299 13.11 -16.03 36.93
#